data_81553a24dfe2ea43d5a2a252c1f20378
#
_entry.id   81553a24dfe2ea43d5a2a252c1f20378
#
_cell.length_a   1.000
_cell.length_b   1.000
_cell.length_c   1.000
_cell.angle_alpha   90.00
_cell.angle_beta   90.00
_cell.angle_gamma   90.00
#
_symmetry.space_group_name_H-M   'P 1'
#
loop_
_entity.id
_entity.type
_entity.pdbx_description
1 polymer ?
#
loop_
_entity_poly.entity_id
_entity_poly.type
_entity_poly.pdbx_seq_one_letter_code
_entity_poly.pdbx_strand_id
1 'polypeptide(L)'
;MNSFPNYPQVIDVPREETASLLAKVLAITAAGFLVTAVGVATAPAWSALPGVIAVFALIFAIRWARAGNPGLALTLFYLLTYFMGWEIGPLIHRYIAALGTGIVVQAAGTTGLGMAAMGIVAYLFQINYRKITAIAIAALLVLILAGIVNIFFHFLQPNVYSWLTLGIFTLLTVGDFARIRAGGDGQPAVSLSLAIYLDAINIFLAILQLLGGRRRS
;
A
#
# COMPACT_ATOMS: atom_id res chain seq x y z
N MET A 1 32.72 -5.69 -42.41
CA MET A 1 31.87 -4.74 -41.65
C MET A 1 30.81 -5.58 -40.94
N ASN A 2 31.06 -5.96 -39.68
CA ASN A 2 30.12 -6.75 -38.87
C ASN A 2 29.34 -5.81 -37.97
N SER A 3 28.11 -5.55 -38.35
CA SER A 3 27.15 -4.85 -37.50
C SER A 3 26.58 -5.84 -36.45
N PHE A 4 27.07 -5.76 -35.21
CA PHE A 4 26.47 -6.49 -34.09
C PHE A 4 25.08 -5.89 -33.78
N PRO A 5 24.06 -6.72 -33.55
CA PRO A 5 22.76 -6.22 -33.16
C PRO A 5 22.86 -5.47 -31.82
N ASN A 6 22.24 -4.29 -31.77
CA ASN A 6 22.14 -3.47 -30.58
C ASN A 6 21.30 -4.21 -29.51
N TYR A 7 21.95 -4.93 -28.61
CA TYR A 7 21.28 -5.43 -27.41
C TYR A 7 20.93 -4.23 -26.54
N PRO A 8 19.68 -4.17 -26.00
CA PRO A 8 19.34 -3.13 -25.06
C PRO A 8 20.32 -3.22 -23.87
N GLN A 9 21.03 -2.13 -23.64
CA GLN A 9 21.96 -2.01 -22.50
C GLN A 9 21.15 -2.26 -21.24
N VAL A 10 21.49 -3.32 -20.51
CA VAL A 10 21.01 -3.52 -19.15
C VAL A 10 21.64 -2.41 -18.34
N ILE A 11 20.85 -1.42 -17.95
CA ILE A 11 21.29 -0.34 -17.07
C ILE A 11 21.43 -0.98 -15.68
N ASP A 12 22.64 -1.38 -15.32
CA ASP A 12 22.97 -1.79 -13.97
C ASP A 12 22.92 -0.53 -13.09
N VAL A 13 21.79 -0.35 -12.38
CA VAL A 13 21.66 0.73 -11.40
C VAL A 13 22.61 0.43 -10.23
N PRO A 14 23.50 1.36 -9.88
CA PRO A 14 24.44 1.15 -8.79
C PRO A 14 23.74 0.77 -7.49
N ARG A 15 24.26 -0.20 -6.77
CA ARG A 15 23.67 -0.68 -5.50
C ARG A 15 23.46 0.45 -4.46
N GLU A 16 24.34 1.44 -4.43
CA GLU A 16 24.25 2.60 -3.53
C GLU A 16 23.05 3.49 -3.87
N GLU A 17 22.74 3.71 -5.16
CA GLU A 17 21.56 4.49 -5.57
C GLU A 17 20.27 3.75 -5.21
N THR A 18 20.22 2.44 -5.38
CA THR A 18 19.06 1.62 -5.02
C THR A 18 18.83 1.59 -3.51
N ALA A 19 19.90 1.47 -2.70
CA ALA A 19 19.80 1.51 -1.25
C ALA A 19 19.32 2.88 -0.75
N SER A 20 19.83 3.96 -1.34
CA SER A 20 19.38 5.34 -1.08
C SER A 20 17.90 5.55 -1.43
N LEU A 21 17.45 5.02 -2.57
CA LEU A 21 16.05 5.08 -2.99
C LEU A 21 15.15 4.34 -2.00
N LEU A 22 15.51 3.10 -1.64
CA LEU A 22 14.75 2.31 -0.67
C LEU A 22 14.65 3.03 0.68
N ALA A 23 15.76 3.58 1.19
CA ALA A 23 15.78 4.31 2.44
C ALA A 23 14.84 5.53 2.40
N LYS A 24 14.85 6.29 1.32
CA LYS A 24 13.93 7.43 1.10
C LYS A 24 12.47 6.98 1.06
N VAL A 25 12.16 5.92 0.32
CA VAL A 25 10.80 5.38 0.23
C VAL A 25 10.30 4.93 1.60
N LEU A 26 11.11 4.18 2.35
CA LEU A 26 10.74 3.71 3.68
C LEU A 26 10.58 4.85 4.68
N ALA A 27 11.45 5.87 4.65
CA ALA A 27 11.35 7.04 5.52
C ALA A 27 10.06 7.84 5.26
N ILE A 28 9.73 8.12 3.98
CA ILE A 28 8.51 8.82 3.60
C ILE A 28 7.27 8.00 4.02
N THR A 29 7.29 6.69 3.77
CA THR A 29 6.19 5.79 4.14
C THR A 29 6.00 5.73 5.66
N ALA A 30 7.09 5.59 6.42
CA ALA A 30 7.03 5.56 7.89
C ALA A 30 6.46 6.86 8.47
N ALA A 31 6.91 8.03 7.97
CA ALA A 31 6.34 9.31 8.35
C ALA A 31 4.84 9.39 7.97
N GLY A 32 4.45 8.84 6.82
CA GLY A 32 3.04 8.71 6.41
C GLY A 32 2.20 7.94 7.41
N PHE A 33 2.69 6.83 7.96
CA PHE A 33 1.97 6.08 9.01
C PHE A 33 1.80 6.88 10.31
N LEU A 34 2.80 7.68 10.69
CA LEU A 34 2.66 8.57 11.85
C LEU A 34 1.56 9.61 11.62
N VAL A 35 1.51 10.19 10.43
CA VAL A 35 0.45 11.14 10.04
C VAL A 35 -0.92 10.45 9.99
N THR A 36 -0.98 9.19 9.51
CA THR A 36 -2.21 8.39 9.54
C THR A 36 -2.70 8.16 10.98
N ALA A 37 -1.80 7.87 11.91
CA ALA A 37 -2.16 7.70 13.32
C ALA A 37 -2.78 8.98 13.92
N VAL A 38 -2.26 10.17 13.55
CA VAL A 38 -2.87 11.46 13.92
C VAL A 38 -4.25 11.60 13.27
N GLY A 39 -4.40 11.23 12.00
CA GLY A 39 -5.68 11.21 11.30
C GLY A 39 -6.70 10.31 12.00
N VAL A 40 -6.32 9.10 12.40
CA VAL A 40 -7.19 8.19 13.17
C VAL A 40 -7.62 8.81 14.50
N ALA A 41 -6.68 9.42 15.23
CA ALA A 41 -6.98 10.05 16.54
C ALA A 41 -7.94 11.23 16.44
N THR A 42 -7.95 11.93 15.31
CA THR A 42 -8.80 13.11 15.07
C THR A 42 -10.03 12.80 14.20
N ALA A 43 -10.24 11.53 13.83
CA ALA A 43 -11.33 11.12 12.96
C ALA A 43 -12.70 11.34 13.60
N PRO A 44 -13.61 12.11 12.97
CA PRO A 44 -14.97 12.24 13.43
C PRO A 44 -15.79 10.97 13.14
N ALA A 45 -16.81 10.70 13.95
CA ALA A 45 -17.62 9.49 13.82
C ALA A 45 -18.37 9.35 12.46
N TRP A 46 -18.50 10.44 11.69
CA TRP A 46 -19.27 10.53 10.44
C TRP A 46 -18.40 10.62 9.17
N SER A 47 -17.10 10.39 9.26
CA SER A 47 -16.10 10.80 8.25
C SER A 47 -15.98 9.92 7.00
N ALA A 48 -16.69 8.80 6.88
CA ALA A 48 -16.43 7.81 5.82
C ALA A 48 -16.52 8.37 4.38
N LEU A 49 -17.61 9.06 4.01
CA LEU A 49 -17.78 9.55 2.62
C LEU A 49 -16.84 10.71 2.25
N PRO A 50 -16.70 11.78 3.06
CA PRO A 50 -15.75 12.84 2.76
C PRO A 50 -14.31 12.36 2.71
N GLY A 51 -13.93 11.40 3.56
CA GLY A 51 -12.60 10.79 3.57
C GLY A 51 -12.28 10.06 2.27
N VAL A 52 -13.18 9.22 1.78
CA VAL A 52 -13.04 8.50 0.51
C VAL A 52 -12.82 9.47 -0.66
N ILE A 53 -13.66 10.51 -0.78
CA ILE A 53 -13.55 11.49 -1.85
C ILE A 53 -12.18 12.22 -1.77
N ALA A 54 -11.76 12.63 -0.58
CA ALA A 54 -10.49 13.31 -0.37
C ALA A 54 -9.30 12.42 -0.76
N VAL A 55 -9.31 11.14 -0.35
CA VAL A 55 -8.25 10.18 -0.69
C VAL A 55 -8.12 10.00 -2.20
N PHE A 56 -9.23 9.76 -2.92
CA PHE A 56 -9.18 9.62 -4.38
C PHE A 56 -8.70 10.90 -5.07
N ALA A 57 -9.21 12.06 -4.68
CA ALA A 57 -8.79 13.34 -5.23
C ALA A 57 -7.27 13.57 -5.02
N LEU A 58 -6.75 13.24 -3.84
CA LEU A 58 -5.34 13.39 -3.50
C LEU A 58 -4.44 12.40 -4.26
N ILE A 59 -4.90 11.15 -4.51
CA ILE A 59 -4.15 10.21 -5.36
C ILE A 59 -3.94 10.82 -6.75
N PHE A 60 -4.98 11.38 -7.36
CA PHE A 60 -4.87 12.04 -8.67
C PHE A 60 -4.00 13.30 -8.61
N ALA A 61 -4.14 14.12 -7.57
CA ALA A 61 -3.34 15.32 -7.38
C ALA A 61 -1.83 15.00 -7.22
N ILE A 62 -1.47 13.95 -6.47
CA ILE A 62 -0.08 13.49 -6.34
C ILE A 62 0.47 13.05 -7.71
N ARG A 63 -0.31 12.29 -8.48
CA ARG A 63 0.09 11.84 -9.81
C ARG A 63 0.33 13.00 -10.76
N TRP A 64 -0.43 14.08 -10.65
CA TRP A 64 -0.25 15.28 -11.44
C TRP A 64 0.96 16.10 -10.96
N ALA A 65 1.10 16.33 -9.65
CA ALA A 65 2.16 17.15 -9.07
C ALA A 65 3.57 16.54 -9.21
N ARG A 66 3.70 15.21 -9.24
CA ARG A 66 4.99 14.48 -9.20
C ARG A 66 5.96 14.83 -10.32
N ALA A 67 5.45 15.25 -11.50
CA ALA A 67 6.28 15.55 -12.67
C ALA A 67 6.85 16.97 -12.63
N GLY A 68 6.18 17.91 -11.96
CA GLY A 68 6.57 19.33 -11.97
C GLY A 68 7.04 19.88 -10.63
N ASN A 69 6.56 19.30 -9.51
CA ASN A 69 6.88 19.82 -8.17
C ASN A 69 6.95 18.69 -7.12
N PRO A 70 8.15 18.14 -6.87
CA PRO A 70 8.34 17.07 -5.89
C PRO A 70 7.93 17.45 -4.46
N GLY A 71 8.12 18.70 -4.05
CA GLY A 71 7.72 19.19 -2.74
C GLY A 71 6.21 19.21 -2.57
N LEU A 72 5.47 19.68 -3.58
CA LEU A 72 4.02 19.62 -3.59
C LEU A 72 3.52 18.16 -3.54
N ALA A 73 4.12 17.26 -4.31
CA ALA A 73 3.76 15.85 -4.29
C ALA A 73 3.94 15.23 -2.90
N LEU A 74 5.00 15.57 -2.18
CA LEU A 74 5.25 15.11 -0.82
C LEU A 74 4.22 15.67 0.18
N THR A 75 3.89 16.95 0.08
CA THR A 75 2.85 17.59 0.91
C THR A 75 1.49 16.92 0.69
N LEU A 76 1.12 16.71 -0.57
CA LEU A 76 -0.13 16.02 -0.93
C LEU A 76 -0.15 14.56 -0.45
N PHE A 77 1.02 13.88 -0.44
CA PHE A 77 1.13 12.54 0.12
C PHE A 77 0.83 12.52 1.62
N TYR A 78 1.39 13.44 2.42
CA TYR A 78 1.07 13.49 3.85
C TYR A 78 -0.37 13.93 4.12
N LEU A 79 -0.93 14.79 3.30
CA LEU A 79 -2.35 15.13 3.37
C LEU A 79 -3.23 13.90 3.06
N LEU A 80 -2.85 13.09 2.07
CA LEU A 80 -3.52 11.82 1.77
C LEU A 80 -3.45 10.86 2.96
N THR A 81 -2.27 10.69 3.59
CA THR A 81 -2.11 9.79 4.72
C THR A 81 -2.92 10.24 5.94
N TYR A 82 -3.09 11.54 6.13
CA TYR A 82 -3.98 12.09 7.15
C TYR A 82 -5.45 11.74 6.90
N PHE A 83 -5.96 11.99 5.68
CA PHE A 83 -7.34 11.66 5.33
C PHE A 83 -7.59 10.15 5.26
N MET A 84 -6.56 9.36 4.91
CA MET A 84 -6.65 7.91 5.06
C MET A 84 -6.86 7.50 6.52
N GLY A 85 -6.20 8.18 7.46
CA GLY A 85 -6.46 8.02 8.90
C GLY A 85 -7.90 8.36 9.29
N TRP A 86 -8.47 9.41 8.72
CA TRP A 86 -9.89 9.74 8.93
C TRP A 86 -10.82 8.64 8.41
N GLU A 87 -10.51 8.10 7.21
CA GLU A 87 -11.31 7.05 6.59
C GLU A 87 -11.36 5.78 7.43
N ILE A 88 -10.20 5.33 7.91
CA ILE A 88 -10.09 4.08 8.69
C ILE A 88 -10.36 4.26 10.18
N GLY A 89 -10.33 5.50 10.68
CA GLY A 89 -10.48 5.84 12.10
C GLY A 89 -11.73 5.26 12.76
N PRO A 90 -12.94 5.47 12.21
CA PRO A 90 -14.17 4.90 12.76
C PRO A 90 -14.14 3.36 12.87
N LEU A 91 -13.52 2.69 11.91
CA LEU A 91 -13.34 1.24 11.93
C LEU A 91 -12.39 0.82 13.07
N ILE A 92 -11.24 1.49 13.19
CA ILE A 92 -10.24 1.23 14.25
C ILE A 92 -10.86 1.45 15.62
N HIS A 93 -11.59 2.57 15.83
CA HIS A 93 -12.25 2.86 17.10
C HIS A 93 -13.28 1.77 17.48
N ARG A 94 -14.03 1.24 16.52
CA ARG A 94 -14.95 0.10 16.75
C ARG A 94 -14.21 -1.16 17.20
N TYR A 95 -13.06 -1.48 16.58
CA TYR A 95 -12.25 -2.62 16.98
C TYR A 95 -11.65 -2.43 18.38
N ILE A 96 -11.17 -1.23 18.70
CA ILE A 96 -10.64 -0.90 20.02
C ILE A 96 -11.75 -1.02 21.09
N ALA A 97 -12.93 -0.47 20.83
CA ALA A 97 -14.07 -0.55 21.75
C ALA A 97 -14.55 -1.99 21.98
N ALA A 98 -14.54 -2.83 20.96
CA ALA A 98 -15.04 -4.20 21.05
C ALA A 98 -13.99 -5.21 21.57
N LEU A 99 -12.70 -5.03 21.28
CA LEU A 99 -11.65 -6.05 21.45
C LEU A 99 -10.39 -5.51 22.15
N GLY A 100 -10.39 -4.22 22.52
CA GLY A 100 -9.23 -3.55 23.12
C GLY A 100 -8.16 -3.11 22.11
N THR A 101 -7.23 -2.27 22.58
CA THR A 101 -6.15 -1.71 21.73
C THR A 101 -5.17 -2.78 21.19
N GLY A 102 -5.03 -3.89 21.92
CA GLY A 102 -4.08 -4.95 21.59
C GLY A 102 -4.28 -5.55 20.19
N ILE A 103 -5.52 -5.57 19.67
CA ILE A 103 -5.81 -6.10 18.32
C ILE A 103 -5.20 -5.21 17.22
N VAL A 104 -5.25 -3.89 17.41
CA VAL A 104 -4.68 -2.93 16.45
C VAL A 104 -3.16 -3.02 16.45
N VAL A 105 -2.54 -3.11 17.64
CA VAL A 105 -1.10 -3.29 17.79
C VAL A 105 -0.64 -4.61 17.15
N GLN A 106 -1.38 -5.68 17.37
CA GLN A 106 -1.10 -6.98 16.76
C GLN A 106 -1.20 -6.94 15.23
N ALA A 107 -2.26 -6.30 14.69
CA ALA A 107 -2.42 -6.14 13.25
C ALA A 107 -1.28 -5.30 12.65
N ALA A 108 -0.92 -4.19 13.28
CA ALA A 108 0.16 -3.32 12.82
C ALA A 108 1.52 -4.04 12.87
N GLY A 109 1.84 -4.73 13.96
CA GLY A 109 3.07 -5.50 14.09
C GLY A 109 3.16 -6.63 13.06
N THR A 110 2.07 -7.38 12.85
CA THR A 110 2.01 -8.44 11.82
C THR A 110 2.18 -7.86 10.42
N THR A 111 1.56 -6.71 10.13
CA THR A 111 1.75 -6.00 8.86
C THR A 111 3.20 -5.60 8.65
N GLY A 112 3.83 -4.97 9.65
CA GLY A 112 5.23 -4.54 9.56
C GLY A 112 6.19 -5.71 9.32
N LEU A 113 6.02 -6.81 10.06
CA LEU A 113 6.80 -8.04 9.85
C LEU A 113 6.56 -8.66 8.47
N GLY A 114 5.31 -8.69 8.01
CA GLY A 114 4.96 -9.16 6.67
C GLY A 114 5.62 -8.30 5.58
N MET A 115 5.55 -6.97 5.71
CA MET A 115 6.20 -6.04 4.78
C MET A 115 7.72 -6.25 4.73
N ALA A 116 8.36 -6.42 5.89
CA ALA A 116 9.78 -6.72 5.96
C ALA A 116 10.13 -8.05 5.27
N ALA A 117 9.35 -9.10 5.51
CA ALA A 117 9.54 -10.40 4.86
C ALA A 117 9.38 -10.32 3.34
N MET A 118 8.34 -9.60 2.86
CA MET A 118 8.12 -9.37 1.42
C MET A 118 9.26 -8.57 0.78
N GLY A 119 9.78 -7.56 1.49
CA GLY A 119 10.98 -6.83 1.08
C GLY A 119 12.19 -7.75 0.93
N ILE A 120 12.46 -8.59 1.94
CA ILE A 120 13.56 -9.58 1.90
C ILE A 120 13.39 -10.52 0.69
N VAL A 121 12.19 -11.09 0.48
CA VAL A 121 11.91 -11.94 -0.68
C VAL A 121 12.18 -11.21 -2.00
N ALA A 122 11.72 -9.97 -2.13
CA ALA A 122 11.93 -9.17 -3.33
C ALA A 122 13.43 -8.87 -3.61
N TYR A 123 14.26 -8.79 -2.56
CA TYR A 123 15.70 -8.55 -2.69
C TYR A 123 16.51 -9.83 -2.91
N LEU A 124 16.09 -10.96 -2.36
CA LEU A 124 16.80 -12.24 -2.52
C LEU A 124 16.52 -12.92 -3.86
N PHE A 125 15.30 -12.80 -4.39
CA PHE A 125 14.90 -13.49 -5.60
C PHE A 125 14.82 -12.55 -6.79
N GLN A 126 15.21 -13.04 -7.99
CA GLN A 126 15.05 -12.30 -9.25
C GLN A 126 13.60 -12.38 -9.72
N ILE A 127 12.80 -11.41 -9.24
CA ILE A 127 11.37 -11.36 -9.52
C ILE A 127 11.11 -10.46 -10.73
N ASN A 128 10.35 -10.97 -11.69
CA ASN A 128 9.81 -10.14 -12.77
C ASN A 128 8.64 -9.31 -12.22
N TYR A 129 8.96 -8.14 -11.62
CA TYR A 129 7.98 -7.27 -10.97
C TYR A 129 6.87 -6.81 -11.94
N ARG A 130 7.18 -6.58 -13.23
CA ARG A 130 6.16 -6.15 -14.22
C ARG A 130 5.08 -7.20 -14.40
N LYS A 131 5.47 -8.48 -14.48
CA LYS A 131 4.52 -9.59 -14.61
C LYS A 131 3.70 -9.79 -13.35
N ILE A 132 4.33 -9.80 -12.18
CA ILE A 132 3.63 -10.00 -10.90
C ILE A 132 2.67 -8.84 -10.64
N THR A 133 3.10 -7.60 -10.81
CA THR A 133 2.25 -6.42 -10.61
C THR A 133 1.08 -6.41 -11.60
N ALA A 134 1.28 -6.78 -12.88
CA ALA A 134 0.18 -6.86 -13.84
C ALA A 134 -0.87 -7.89 -13.43
N ILE A 135 -0.46 -9.09 -12.98
CA ILE A 135 -1.37 -10.14 -12.48
C ILE A 135 -2.11 -9.64 -11.23
N ALA A 136 -1.38 -9.05 -10.29
CA ALA A 136 -1.97 -8.57 -9.03
C ALA A 136 -2.96 -7.41 -9.26
N ILE A 137 -2.68 -6.48 -10.18
CA ILE A 137 -3.62 -5.42 -10.58
C ILE A 137 -4.86 -6.01 -11.22
N ALA A 138 -4.73 -6.99 -12.12
CA ALA A 138 -5.89 -7.66 -12.71
C ALA A 138 -6.75 -8.35 -11.64
N ALA A 139 -6.13 -9.06 -10.69
CA ALA A 139 -6.81 -9.68 -9.57
C ALA A 139 -7.47 -8.64 -8.64
N LEU A 140 -6.81 -7.49 -8.40
CA LEU A 140 -7.38 -6.39 -7.62
C LEU A 140 -8.63 -5.81 -8.28
N LEU A 141 -8.60 -5.60 -9.60
CA LEU A 141 -9.79 -5.12 -10.32
C LEU A 141 -10.97 -6.09 -10.21
N VAL A 142 -10.70 -7.41 -10.34
CA VAL A 142 -11.73 -8.44 -10.12
C VAL A 142 -12.25 -8.40 -8.69
N LEU A 143 -11.37 -8.25 -7.69
CA LEU A 143 -11.78 -8.17 -6.28
C LEU A 143 -12.62 -6.92 -5.99
N ILE A 144 -12.27 -5.78 -6.58
CA ILE A 144 -13.06 -4.54 -6.45
C ILE A 144 -14.45 -4.74 -7.04
N LEU A 145 -14.56 -5.29 -8.27
CA LEU A 145 -15.83 -5.58 -8.89
C LEU A 145 -16.66 -6.58 -8.06
N ALA A 146 -16.01 -7.65 -7.56
CA ALA A 146 -16.66 -8.60 -6.67
C ALA A 146 -17.15 -7.94 -5.39
N GLY A 147 -16.39 -7.00 -4.82
CA GLY A 147 -16.78 -6.22 -3.64
C GLY A 147 -18.02 -5.35 -3.91
N ILE A 148 -18.07 -4.66 -5.06
CA ILE A 148 -19.24 -3.86 -5.47
C ILE A 148 -20.47 -4.75 -5.63
N VAL A 149 -20.34 -5.87 -6.34
CA VAL A 149 -21.44 -6.83 -6.52
C VAL A 149 -21.88 -7.42 -5.18
N ASN A 150 -20.92 -7.67 -4.27
CA ASN A 150 -21.20 -8.21 -2.94
C ASN A 150 -22.04 -7.29 -2.05
N ILE A 151 -22.05 -5.98 -2.30
CA ILE A 151 -22.94 -5.04 -1.58
C ILE A 151 -24.42 -5.39 -1.81
N PHE A 152 -24.76 -5.87 -3.01
CA PHE A 152 -26.14 -6.19 -3.39
C PHE A 152 -26.48 -7.66 -3.13
N PHE A 153 -25.57 -8.58 -3.38
CA PHE A 153 -25.83 -10.01 -3.41
C PHE A 153 -25.32 -10.79 -2.20
N HIS A 154 -24.47 -10.19 -1.37
CA HIS A 154 -23.89 -10.79 -0.13
C HIS A 154 -23.34 -12.21 -0.31
N PHE A 155 -22.77 -12.54 -1.48
CA PHE A 155 -22.28 -13.88 -1.82
C PHE A 155 -20.89 -14.18 -1.27
N LEU A 156 -20.11 -13.13 -0.92
CA LEU A 156 -18.74 -13.27 -0.44
C LEU A 156 -18.66 -12.99 1.06
N GLN A 157 -18.20 -13.98 1.82
CA GLN A 157 -18.01 -13.80 3.26
C GLN A 157 -16.88 -12.81 3.55
N PRO A 158 -16.99 -11.96 4.60
CA PRO A 158 -15.97 -10.96 4.94
C PRO A 158 -14.56 -11.56 5.13
N ASN A 159 -14.45 -12.73 5.73
CA ASN A 159 -13.17 -13.42 5.92
C ASN A 159 -12.54 -13.83 4.59
N VAL A 160 -13.33 -14.33 3.63
CA VAL A 160 -12.83 -14.70 2.30
C VAL A 160 -12.33 -13.46 1.57
N TYR A 161 -13.09 -12.37 1.62
CA TYR A 161 -12.68 -11.09 1.03
C TYR A 161 -11.35 -10.60 1.62
N SER A 162 -11.19 -10.68 2.94
CA SER A 162 -9.95 -10.29 3.63
C SER A 162 -8.75 -11.17 3.25
N TRP A 163 -8.93 -12.48 3.08
CA TRP A 163 -7.86 -13.37 2.61
C TRP A 163 -7.45 -13.08 1.17
N LEU A 164 -8.41 -12.81 0.28
CA LEU A 164 -8.13 -12.43 -1.10
C LEU A 164 -7.39 -11.08 -1.15
N THR A 165 -7.85 -10.10 -0.37
CA THR A 165 -7.17 -8.80 -0.23
C THR A 165 -5.74 -8.99 0.22
N LEU A 166 -5.51 -9.77 1.30
CA LEU A 166 -4.18 -10.05 1.83
C LEU A 166 -3.26 -10.67 0.76
N GLY A 167 -3.75 -11.67 0.03
CA GLY A 167 -2.98 -12.33 -1.03
C GLY A 167 -2.61 -11.39 -2.17
N ILE A 168 -3.56 -10.59 -2.66
CA ILE A 168 -3.35 -9.65 -3.77
C ILE A 168 -2.35 -8.55 -3.36
N PHE A 169 -2.54 -7.93 -2.19
CA PHE A 169 -1.64 -6.87 -1.73
C PHE A 169 -0.26 -7.39 -1.33
N THR A 170 -0.14 -8.66 -0.91
CA THR A 170 1.16 -9.33 -0.75
C THR A 170 1.90 -9.39 -2.09
N LEU A 171 1.24 -9.77 -3.18
CA LEU A 171 1.85 -9.81 -4.52
C LEU A 171 2.22 -8.41 -5.02
N LEU A 172 1.38 -7.40 -4.80
CA LEU A 172 1.66 -6.01 -5.14
C LEU A 172 2.90 -5.51 -4.38
N THR A 173 2.95 -5.73 -3.07
CA THR A 173 4.08 -5.33 -2.22
C THR A 173 5.40 -5.97 -2.67
N VAL A 174 5.41 -7.27 -2.95
CA VAL A 174 6.61 -7.96 -3.49
C VAL A 174 7.03 -7.35 -4.83
N GLY A 175 6.05 -7.07 -5.71
CA GLY A 175 6.28 -6.39 -6.99
C GLY A 175 6.86 -4.99 -6.81
N ASP A 176 6.34 -4.21 -5.88
CA ASP A 176 6.79 -2.84 -5.62
C ASP A 176 8.19 -2.80 -5.02
N PHE A 177 8.53 -3.68 -4.06
CA PHE A 177 9.90 -3.80 -3.57
C PHE A 177 10.87 -4.27 -4.65
N ALA A 178 10.47 -5.23 -5.49
CA ALA A 178 11.29 -5.67 -6.61
C ALA A 178 11.49 -4.55 -7.66
N ARG A 179 10.50 -3.71 -7.89
CA ARG A 179 10.62 -2.50 -8.73
C ARG A 179 11.57 -1.49 -8.12
N ILE A 180 11.50 -1.22 -6.80
CA ILE A 180 12.43 -0.33 -6.09
C ILE A 180 13.87 -0.86 -6.23
N ARG A 181 14.07 -2.17 -6.05
CA ARG A 181 15.36 -2.83 -6.26
C ARG A 181 15.91 -2.63 -7.70
N ALA A 182 15.02 -2.59 -8.69
CA ALA A 182 15.39 -2.36 -10.09
C ALA A 182 15.57 -0.87 -10.43
N GLY A 183 15.64 0.03 -9.45
CA GLY A 183 15.82 1.47 -9.66
C GLY A 183 14.52 2.28 -9.79
N GLY A 184 13.36 1.67 -9.50
CA GLY A 184 12.08 2.37 -9.42
C GLY A 184 11.49 2.84 -10.75
N ASP A 185 11.98 2.39 -11.90
CA ASP A 185 11.58 2.85 -13.25
C ASP A 185 11.70 4.38 -13.43
N GLY A 186 12.68 5.02 -12.78
CA GLY A 186 12.85 6.47 -12.81
C GLY A 186 11.75 7.25 -12.08
N GLN A 187 10.92 6.59 -11.29
CA GLN A 187 9.87 7.28 -10.54
C GLN A 187 10.43 7.96 -9.27
N PRO A 188 9.89 9.14 -8.91
CA PRO A 188 10.30 9.80 -7.67
C PRO A 188 9.91 8.98 -6.45
N ALA A 189 10.70 9.07 -5.37
CA ALA A 189 10.49 8.32 -4.13
C ALA A 189 9.07 8.46 -3.56
N VAL A 190 8.43 9.64 -3.68
CA VAL A 190 7.05 9.87 -3.23
C VAL A 190 6.05 8.96 -3.94
N SER A 191 6.22 8.71 -5.25
CA SER A 191 5.32 7.83 -6.00
C SER A 191 5.46 6.37 -5.58
N LEU A 192 6.69 5.93 -5.31
CA LEU A 192 6.97 4.59 -4.81
C LEU A 192 6.49 4.43 -3.36
N SER A 193 6.65 5.47 -2.53
CA SER A 193 6.13 5.51 -1.16
C SER A 193 4.60 5.42 -1.13
N LEU A 194 3.92 6.08 -2.07
CA LEU A 194 2.46 5.99 -2.18
C LEU A 194 2.00 4.56 -2.45
N ALA A 195 2.67 3.83 -3.34
CA ALA A 195 2.34 2.44 -3.64
C ALA A 195 2.54 1.55 -2.40
N ILE A 196 3.74 1.57 -1.80
CA ILE A 196 4.06 0.81 -0.58
C ILE A 196 3.12 1.16 0.59
N TYR A 197 2.77 2.44 0.75
CA TYR A 197 1.84 2.90 1.79
C TYR A 197 0.43 2.32 1.59
N LEU A 198 -0.11 2.40 0.37
CA LEU A 198 -1.44 1.87 0.07
C LEU A 198 -1.49 0.35 0.23
N ASP A 199 -0.47 -0.37 -0.19
CA ASP A 199 -0.37 -1.81 0.02
C ASP A 199 -0.39 -2.15 1.52
N ALA A 200 0.43 -1.47 2.31
CA ALA A 200 0.54 -1.73 3.74
C ALA A 200 -0.77 -1.43 4.50
N ILE A 201 -1.49 -0.35 4.15
CA ILE A 201 -2.80 -0.04 4.75
C ILE A 201 -3.83 -1.13 4.42
N ASN A 202 -3.86 -1.62 3.17
CA ASN A 202 -4.79 -2.68 2.79
C ASN A 202 -4.46 -4.02 3.47
N ILE A 203 -3.17 -4.36 3.59
CA ILE A 203 -2.71 -5.53 4.35
C ILE A 203 -3.10 -5.39 5.82
N PHE A 204 -2.86 -4.23 6.43
CA PHE A 204 -3.23 -3.94 7.80
C PHE A 204 -4.74 -4.13 8.04
N LEU A 205 -5.58 -3.56 7.18
CA LEU A 205 -7.03 -3.68 7.29
C LEU A 205 -7.50 -5.13 7.12
N ALA A 206 -6.93 -5.87 6.18
CA ALA A 206 -7.24 -7.28 5.98
C ALA A 206 -6.86 -8.12 7.22
N ILE A 207 -5.67 -7.91 7.79
CA ILE A 207 -5.22 -8.60 9.01
C ILE A 207 -6.11 -8.20 10.19
N LEU A 208 -6.43 -6.92 10.36
CA LEU A 208 -7.30 -6.44 11.43
C LEU A 208 -8.68 -7.10 11.39
N GLN A 209 -9.27 -7.22 10.20
CA GLN A 209 -10.55 -7.90 9.99
C GLN A 209 -10.48 -9.39 10.29
N LEU A 210 -9.42 -10.09 9.85
CA LEU A 210 -9.22 -11.51 10.13
C LEU A 210 -9.03 -11.79 11.62
N LEU A 211 -8.25 -10.96 12.31
CA LEU A 211 -8.07 -11.07 13.77
C LEU A 211 -9.36 -10.79 14.52
N GLY A 212 -10.13 -9.80 14.09
CA GLY A 212 -11.41 -9.44 14.68
C GLY A 212 -12.51 -10.49 14.48
N GLY A 213 -12.53 -11.14 13.32
CA GLY A 213 -13.45 -12.24 13.02
C GLY A 213 -13.21 -13.46 13.92
N ARG A 214 -11.94 -13.82 14.15
CA ARG A 214 -11.58 -14.97 15.03
C ARG A 214 -11.96 -14.80 16.48
N ARG A 215 -12.05 -13.57 16.99
CA ARG A 215 -12.38 -13.30 18.40
C ARG A 215 -13.89 -13.19 18.66
N ARG A 216 -14.70 -13.21 17.60
CA ARG A 216 -16.19 -13.16 17.69
C ARG A 216 -16.84 -14.53 17.48
N SER A 217 -16.10 -15.54 17.06
CA SER A 217 -16.50 -16.96 16.96
C SER A 217 -16.06 -17.71 18.21
#